data_f884754bc53957b5f67f7dbcdbcf5636
#
_entry.id   f884754bc53957b5f67f7dbcdbcf5636
#
_cell.length_a   1.000
_cell.length_b   1.000
_cell.length_c   1.000
_cell.angle_alpha   90.00
_cell.angle_beta   90.00
_cell.angle_gamma   90.00
#
_symmetry.space_group_name_H-M   'P 1'
#
loop_
_entity.id
_entity.type
_entity.pdbx_description
1 polymer ?
#
loop_
_entity_poly.entity_id
_entity_poly.type
_entity_poly.pdbx_seq_one_letter_code
_entity_poly.pdbx_strand_id
1 'polypeptide(L)'
;ADGQNQVKLRGVVHFDGRYLANDDPNDLSDTWPATRIRPIIEGTVGGIYDFRFTPDFGQGRTVIQDAYVTGRFNPSFQVTAGKFKAPVGLERLQSAHDLRFVARAFPTSLAPNRDLGLQVGGKLVDSRLDYAVAFLNGSNDGASSETFGDVDINDDKEWAARLFAHPFAESDSFALRGLGLGIAATYTDQDGTVAQPLLPSFRTPAQSTFFRYR
;
A
#
# COMPACT_ATOMS: atom_id res chain seq x y z
N ALA A 1 9.24 30.55 10.69
CA ALA A 1 8.82 29.67 9.59
C ALA A 1 7.31 29.78 9.51
N ASP A 2 6.78 30.13 8.36
CA ASP A 2 5.36 30.42 8.09
C ASP A 2 4.47 29.17 8.04
N GLY A 3 5.01 27.98 8.37
CA GLY A 3 4.27 26.72 8.41
C GLY A 3 3.82 26.17 7.05
N GLN A 4 4.04 26.93 5.99
CA GLN A 4 3.62 26.53 4.64
C GLN A 4 4.56 25.52 3.98
N ASN A 5 5.81 25.47 4.44
CA ASN A 5 6.81 24.56 3.92
C ASN A 5 7.40 23.75 5.07
N GLN A 6 7.30 22.43 4.98
CA GLN A 6 7.82 21.51 5.98
C GLN A 6 8.41 20.28 5.32
N VAL A 7 9.59 19.85 5.78
CA VAL A 7 10.18 18.56 5.41
C VAL A 7 10.43 17.77 6.69
N LYS A 8 10.06 16.49 6.67
CA LYS A 8 10.29 15.53 7.74
C LYS A 8 11.13 14.37 7.21
N LEU A 9 12.16 14.02 7.97
CA LEU A 9 12.95 12.81 7.76
C LEU A 9 12.56 11.78 8.80
N ARG A 10 12.20 10.59 8.35
CA ARG A 10 11.88 9.45 9.21
C ARG A 10 12.54 8.19 8.65
N GLY A 11 12.49 7.10 9.38
CA GLY A 11 13.02 5.83 8.92
C GLY A 11 12.36 4.65 9.58
N VAL A 12 12.41 3.51 8.91
CA VAL A 12 11.99 2.20 9.42
C VAL A 12 13.09 1.21 9.15
N VAL A 13 13.50 0.51 10.21
CA VAL A 13 14.42 -0.62 10.10
C VAL A 13 13.77 -1.80 10.79
N HIS A 14 13.61 -2.91 10.04
CA HIS A 14 13.11 -4.17 10.59
C HIS A 14 14.09 -5.29 10.27
N PHE A 15 14.43 -6.04 11.32
CA PHE A 15 15.15 -7.31 11.23
C PHE A 15 14.23 -8.42 11.74
N ASP A 16 14.07 -9.47 10.96
CA ASP A 16 13.24 -10.61 11.32
C ASP A 16 14.11 -11.84 11.54
N GLY A 17 13.70 -12.72 12.45
CA GLY A 17 14.22 -14.09 12.57
C GLY A 17 13.16 -15.06 12.03
N ARG A 18 13.54 -15.94 11.13
CA ARG A 18 12.67 -16.99 10.59
C ARG A 18 13.26 -18.34 10.85
N TYR A 19 12.50 -19.18 11.53
CA TYR A 19 12.81 -20.57 11.81
C TYR A 19 11.73 -21.45 11.19
N LEU A 20 12.16 -22.49 10.50
CA LEU A 20 11.29 -23.44 9.84
C LEU A 20 11.35 -24.77 10.58
N ALA A 21 10.18 -25.30 10.93
CA ALA A 21 10.11 -26.52 11.71
C ALA A 21 10.40 -27.81 10.91
N ASN A 22 10.47 -27.73 9.59
CA ASN A 22 10.76 -28.86 8.71
C ASN A 22 11.97 -28.53 7.83
N ASP A 23 12.99 -29.37 7.91
CA ASP A 23 14.21 -29.33 7.08
C ASP A 23 13.97 -30.04 5.72
N ASP A 24 13.01 -29.57 4.92
CA ASP A 24 12.91 -30.04 3.53
C ASP A 24 13.93 -29.24 2.69
N PRO A 25 14.90 -29.90 2.03
CA PRO A 25 15.93 -29.20 1.24
C PRO A 25 15.37 -28.43 0.04
N ASN A 26 14.10 -28.60 -0.31
CA ASN A 26 13.41 -27.80 -1.34
C ASN A 26 12.64 -26.62 -0.76
N ASP A 27 12.61 -26.46 0.56
CA ASP A 27 11.90 -25.38 1.24
C ASP A 27 12.82 -24.23 1.65
N LEU A 28 12.19 -23.20 2.18
CA LEU A 28 12.86 -22.01 2.70
C LEU A 28 13.79 -22.37 3.85
N SER A 29 14.99 -21.82 3.88
CA SER A 29 15.95 -21.99 4.96
C SER A 29 15.72 -21.01 6.12
N ASP A 30 16.22 -21.37 7.31
CA ASP A 30 16.32 -20.44 8.44
C ASP A 30 17.12 -19.22 8.04
N THR A 31 16.63 -18.05 8.38
CA THR A 31 17.26 -16.80 7.93
C THR A 31 16.98 -15.62 8.85
N TRP A 32 17.91 -14.65 8.83
CA TRP A 32 17.83 -13.38 9.55
C TRP A 32 17.86 -12.20 8.58
N PRO A 33 16.78 -11.94 7.84
CA PRO A 33 16.78 -10.87 6.87
C PRO A 33 16.57 -9.50 7.51
N ALA A 34 17.26 -8.49 6.98
CA ALA A 34 16.83 -7.11 7.12
C ALA A 34 15.63 -6.88 6.20
N THR A 35 14.42 -7.06 6.71
CA THR A 35 13.21 -7.09 5.88
C THR A 35 12.78 -5.72 5.37
N ARG A 36 13.14 -4.66 6.10
CA ARG A 36 12.86 -3.27 5.68
C ARG A 36 13.99 -2.34 6.13
N ILE A 37 14.50 -1.57 5.21
CA ILE A 37 15.42 -0.47 5.48
C ILE A 37 14.90 0.72 4.64
N ARG A 38 14.05 1.57 5.25
CA ARG A 38 13.27 2.61 4.56
C ARG A 38 13.54 3.98 5.13
N PRO A 39 14.45 4.77 4.58
CA PRO A 39 14.41 6.21 4.82
C PRO A 39 13.12 6.78 4.20
N ILE A 40 12.51 7.73 4.88
CA ILE A 40 11.28 8.37 4.46
C ILE A 40 11.50 9.87 4.46
N ILE A 41 11.32 10.48 3.31
CA ILE A 41 11.30 11.92 3.12
C ILE A 41 9.87 12.31 2.80
N GLU A 42 9.26 13.11 3.64
CA GLU A 42 7.90 13.59 3.41
C GLU A 42 7.76 15.04 3.85
N GLY A 43 6.77 15.73 3.33
CA GLY A 43 6.57 17.11 3.70
C GLY A 43 5.42 17.78 2.97
N THR A 44 5.30 19.10 3.22
CA THR A 44 4.33 19.98 2.57
C THR A 44 5.08 21.14 1.93
N VAL A 45 4.67 21.54 0.74
CA VAL A 45 5.18 22.71 0.02
C VAL A 45 4.00 23.61 -0.34
N GLY A 46 4.16 24.91 -0.13
CA GLY A 46 3.14 25.91 -0.42
C GLY A 46 1.86 25.73 0.38
N GLY A 47 1.89 24.97 1.48
CA GLY A 47 0.73 24.73 2.34
C GLY A 47 -0.32 23.75 1.78
N ILE A 48 -0.24 23.41 0.49
CA ILE A 48 -1.27 22.61 -0.20
C ILE A 48 -0.73 21.34 -0.87
N TYR A 49 0.57 21.25 -1.16
CA TYR A 49 1.15 20.10 -1.82
C TYR A 49 1.91 19.24 -0.80
N ASP A 50 1.39 18.07 -0.49
CA ASP A 50 2.11 17.06 0.28
C ASP A 50 2.88 16.16 -0.66
N PHE A 51 4.09 15.78 -0.26
CA PHE A 51 4.90 14.82 -0.99
C PHE A 51 5.45 13.74 -0.07
N ARG A 52 5.72 12.58 -0.66
CA ARG A 52 6.40 11.48 0.04
C ARG A 52 7.29 10.72 -0.92
N PHE A 53 8.49 10.43 -0.43
CA PHE A 53 9.46 9.57 -1.09
C PHE A 53 9.99 8.53 -0.09
N THR A 54 9.87 7.26 -0.42
CA THR A 54 10.22 6.14 0.45
C THR A 54 10.93 5.06 -0.35
N PRO A 55 12.27 5.09 -0.50
CA PRO A 55 13.03 3.95 -1.00
C PRO A 55 13.08 2.84 0.06
N ASP A 56 13.28 1.60 -0.36
CA ASP A 56 13.48 0.44 0.49
C ASP A 56 14.71 -0.32 0.03
N PHE A 57 15.64 -0.51 0.94
CA PHE A 57 16.89 -1.25 0.73
C PHE A 57 16.88 -2.62 1.43
N GLY A 58 15.74 -3.04 1.93
CA GLY A 58 15.57 -4.33 2.60
C GLY A 58 15.79 -5.52 1.67
N GLN A 59 16.17 -6.64 2.23
CA GLN A 59 16.36 -7.93 1.51
C GLN A 59 17.38 -7.88 0.37
N GLY A 60 18.36 -6.95 0.42
CA GLY A 60 19.39 -6.83 -0.60
C GLY A 60 18.92 -6.25 -1.94
N ARG A 61 17.77 -5.58 -1.96
CA ARG A 61 17.18 -4.94 -3.15
C ARG A 61 16.97 -3.47 -2.92
N THR A 62 16.85 -2.72 -4.01
CA THR A 62 16.47 -1.31 -3.97
C THR A 62 15.16 -1.14 -4.73
N VAL A 63 14.12 -0.73 -4.01
CA VAL A 63 12.77 -0.53 -4.56
C VAL A 63 12.22 0.80 -4.09
N ILE A 64 11.58 1.56 -4.96
CA ILE A 64 10.81 2.74 -4.57
C ILE A 64 9.44 2.27 -4.09
N GLN A 65 9.18 2.42 -2.81
CA GLN A 65 7.88 2.05 -2.21
C GLN A 65 6.84 3.14 -2.43
N ASP A 66 7.14 4.36 -2.08
CA ASP A 66 6.24 5.49 -2.26
C ASP A 66 7.01 6.63 -2.97
N ALA A 67 6.42 7.21 -3.99
CA ALA A 67 6.92 8.40 -4.69
C ALA A 67 5.72 9.15 -5.26
N TYR A 68 5.11 10.02 -4.47
CA TYR A 68 3.89 10.72 -4.87
C TYR A 68 3.81 12.15 -4.36
N VAL A 69 2.95 12.92 -5.01
CA VAL A 69 2.53 14.25 -4.59
C VAL A 69 1.01 14.27 -4.48
N THR A 70 0.50 14.91 -3.41
CA THR A 70 -0.93 15.13 -3.18
C THR A 70 -1.23 16.62 -3.13
N GLY A 71 -2.03 17.13 -4.05
CA GLY A 71 -2.61 18.45 -3.97
C GLY A 71 -3.86 18.45 -3.11
N ARG A 72 -3.83 19.17 -1.97
CA ARG A 72 -4.96 19.34 -1.05
C ARG A 72 -5.68 20.65 -1.34
N PHE A 73 -6.62 20.65 -2.28
CA PHE A 73 -7.34 21.87 -2.68
C PHE A 73 -8.39 22.28 -1.64
N ASN A 74 -9.05 21.30 -1.04
CA ASN A 74 -9.93 21.45 0.12
C ASN A 74 -10.08 20.07 0.83
N PRO A 75 -10.71 20.00 2.01
CA PRO A 75 -10.88 18.74 2.72
C PRO A 75 -11.61 17.65 1.92
N SER A 76 -12.56 18.05 1.08
CA SER A 76 -13.36 17.12 0.28
C SER A 76 -12.79 16.82 -1.11
N PHE A 77 -11.72 17.52 -1.53
CA PHE A 77 -11.11 17.29 -2.83
C PHE A 77 -9.60 17.35 -2.78
N GLN A 78 -8.99 16.21 -2.98
CA GLN A 78 -7.55 16.01 -3.03
C GLN A 78 -7.20 15.16 -4.24
N VAL A 79 -6.06 15.44 -4.86
CA VAL A 79 -5.57 14.69 -6.01
C VAL A 79 -4.17 14.22 -5.72
N THR A 80 -3.93 12.91 -5.82
CA THR A 80 -2.62 12.28 -5.63
C THR A 80 -2.13 11.74 -6.97
N ALA A 81 -0.87 11.99 -7.29
CA ALA A 81 -0.20 11.48 -8.48
C ALA A 81 1.14 10.84 -8.11
N GLY A 82 1.48 9.72 -8.74
CA GLY A 82 2.74 9.00 -8.53
C GLY A 82 2.53 7.57 -8.06
N LYS A 83 3.51 7.02 -7.34
CA LYS A 83 3.46 5.67 -6.78
C LYS A 83 2.97 5.71 -5.34
N PHE A 84 1.82 5.12 -5.09
CA PHE A 84 1.18 5.09 -3.77
C PHE A 84 0.44 3.77 -3.54
N LYS A 85 -0.04 3.54 -2.34
CA LYS A 85 -0.87 2.36 -2.02
C LYS A 85 -2.25 2.51 -2.66
N ALA A 86 -2.68 1.49 -3.42
CA ALA A 86 -4.07 1.42 -3.87
C ALA A 86 -5.02 1.54 -2.66
N PRO A 87 -6.16 2.24 -2.79
CA PRO A 87 -7.06 2.52 -1.67
C PRO A 87 -7.89 1.31 -1.23
N VAL A 88 -7.26 0.14 -1.12
CA VAL A 88 -7.89 -1.14 -0.79
C VAL A 88 -7.17 -1.84 0.36
N GLY A 89 -7.94 -2.48 1.24
CA GLY A 89 -7.42 -3.25 2.36
C GLY A 89 -7.05 -2.36 3.56
N LEU A 90 -7.82 -2.44 4.65
CA LEU A 90 -7.63 -1.60 5.84
C LEU A 90 -6.20 -1.72 6.40
N GLU A 91 -5.72 -2.93 6.61
CA GLU A 91 -4.38 -3.17 7.15
C GLU A 91 -3.27 -2.82 6.14
N ARG A 92 -3.53 -2.95 4.82
CA ARG A 92 -2.61 -2.52 3.77
C ARG A 92 -2.34 -1.01 3.84
N LEU A 93 -3.36 -0.23 4.10
CA LEU A 93 -3.26 1.23 4.20
C LEU A 93 -2.54 1.68 5.47
N GLN A 94 -2.52 0.87 6.53
CA GLN A 94 -1.76 1.18 7.74
C GLN A 94 -0.25 1.28 7.45
N SER A 95 0.41 2.15 8.19
CA SER A 95 1.86 2.27 8.15
C SER A 95 2.52 1.00 8.70
N ALA A 96 3.72 0.68 8.21
CA ALA A 96 4.50 -0.43 8.75
C ALA A 96 4.91 -0.24 10.22
N HIS A 97 4.92 1.00 10.73
CA HIS A 97 5.20 1.30 12.14
C HIS A 97 4.03 0.99 13.07
N ASP A 98 2.80 0.99 12.52
CA ASP A 98 1.58 0.86 13.31
C ASP A 98 1.08 -0.59 13.37
N LEU A 99 1.82 -1.51 12.78
CA LEU A 99 1.51 -2.94 12.83
C LEU A 99 1.78 -3.48 14.23
N ARG A 100 0.83 -4.23 14.78
CA ARG A 100 0.96 -4.90 16.06
C ARG A 100 1.68 -6.25 15.98
N PHE A 101 1.75 -6.83 14.80
CA PHE A 101 2.40 -8.12 14.53
C PHE A 101 3.57 -7.94 13.57
N VAL A 102 4.47 -8.89 13.56
CA VAL A 102 5.66 -8.93 12.68
C VAL A 102 5.27 -8.86 11.20
N ALA A 103 4.16 -9.50 10.84
CA ALA A 103 3.61 -9.49 9.48
C ALA A 103 2.15 -9.07 9.49
N ARG A 104 1.68 -8.58 8.34
CA ARG A 104 0.26 -8.32 8.09
C ARG A 104 -0.53 -9.63 8.05
N ALA A 105 -1.82 -9.55 8.38
CA ALA A 105 -2.73 -10.67 8.29
C ALA A 105 -2.80 -11.22 6.86
N PHE A 106 -2.99 -12.53 6.75
CA PHE A 106 -3.00 -13.26 5.49
C PHE A 106 -3.92 -12.67 4.41
N PRO A 107 -5.15 -12.20 4.70
CA PRO A 107 -6.00 -11.56 3.70
C PRO A 107 -5.37 -10.33 3.04
N THR A 108 -4.45 -9.66 3.71
CA THR A 108 -3.72 -8.52 3.13
C THR A 108 -2.86 -8.92 1.93
N SER A 109 -2.44 -10.18 1.85
CA SER A 109 -1.69 -10.70 0.70
C SER A 109 -2.51 -10.78 -0.58
N LEU A 110 -3.84 -10.73 -0.47
CA LEU A 110 -4.77 -10.70 -1.60
C LEU A 110 -5.12 -9.27 -2.05
N ALA A 111 -4.77 -8.26 -1.25
CA ALA A 111 -5.05 -6.86 -1.58
C ALA A 111 -3.94 -6.28 -2.45
N PRO A 112 -4.26 -5.41 -3.42
CA PRO A 112 -3.26 -4.69 -4.19
C PRO A 112 -2.33 -3.90 -3.28
N ASN A 113 -1.10 -3.69 -3.71
CA ASN A 113 -0.11 -3.00 -2.89
C ASN A 113 0.07 -1.56 -3.37
N ARG A 114 1.20 -1.27 -4.00
CA ARG A 114 1.53 0.06 -4.52
C ARG A 114 1.59 0.04 -6.03
N ASP A 115 1.07 1.10 -6.61
CA ASP A 115 1.08 1.24 -8.05
C ASP A 115 1.25 2.70 -8.45
N LEU A 116 1.63 2.92 -9.70
CA LEU A 116 1.68 4.23 -10.34
C LEU A 116 0.30 4.62 -10.85
N GLY A 117 -0.09 5.85 -10.59
CA GLY A 117 -1.36 6.35 -11.12
C GLY A 117 -1.80 7.67 -10.53
N LEU A 118 -3.11 7.89 -10.65
CA LEU A 118 -3.81 9.06 -10.15
C LEU A 118 -4.92 8.62 -9.19
N GLN A 119 -5.07 9.36 -8.10
CA GLN A 119 -6.16 9.16 -7.15
C GLN A 119 -6.86 10.48 -6.87
N VAL A 120 -8.17 10.47 -6.86
CA VAL A 120 -9.02 11.53 -6.33
C VAL A 120 -9.63 11.02 -5.04
N GLY A 121 -9.64 11.83 -4.01
CA GLY A 121 -10.22 11.46 -2.72
C GLY A 121 -10.47 12.67 -1.83
N GLY A 122 -11.02 12.42 -0.67
CA GLY A 122 -11.29 13.45 0.31
C GLY A 122 -12.20 12.99 1.42
N LYS A 123 -12.63 13.95 2.23
CA LYS A 123 -13.50 13.75 3.37
C LYS A 123 -14.80 14.52 3.18
N LEU A 124 -15.90 13.82 3.33
CA LEU A 124 -17.26 14.34 3.22
C LEU A 124 -17.96 14.24 4.57
N VAL A 125 -19.10 14.93 4.68
CA VAL A 125 -19.99 14.88 5.86
C VAL A 125 -19.21 15.13 7.15
N ASP A 126 -18.60 16.32 7.26
CA ASP A 126 -17.79 16.74 8.43
C ASP A 126 -16.70 15.73 8.81
N SER A 127 -16.02 15.19 7.78
CA SER A 127 -14.95 14.19 7.92
C SER A 127 -15.40 12.81 8.45
N ARG A 128 -16.70 12.50 8.40
CA ARG A 128 -17.22 11.19 8.78
C ARG A 128 -17.21 10.17 7.65
N LEU A 129 -17.05 10.62 6.41
CA LEU A 129 -16.99 9.77 5.24
C LEU A 129 -15.74 10.08 4.45
N ASP A 130 -14.81 9.13 4.38
CA ASP A 130 -13.65 9.16 3.51
C ASP A 130 -13.95 8.44 2.20
N TYR A 131 -13.60 9.04 1.07
CA TYR A 131 -13.68 8.38 -0.23
C TYR A 131 -12.36 8.47 -0.97
N ALA A 132 -12.08 7.50 -1.81
CA ALA A 132 -10.97 7.51 -2.73
C ALA A 132 -11.34 6.72 -3.99
N VAL A 133 -10.97 7.24 -5.15
CA VAL A 133 -11.05 6.56 -6.45
C VAL A 133 -9.69 6.72 -7.12
N ALA A 134 -9.09 5.64 -7.53
CA ALA A 134 -7.78 5.62 -8.17
C ALA A 134 -7.85 4.96 -9.55
N PHE A 135 -7.04 5.46 -10.46
CA PHE A 135 -6.75 4.91 -11.76
C PHE A 135 -5.25 4.60 -11.80
N LEU A 136 -4.92 3.32 -11.95
CA LEU A 136 -3.60 2.75 -11.72
C LEU A 136 -3.12 1.99 -12.96
N ASN A 137 -1.82 1.76 -13.05
CA ASN A 137 -1.24 0.98 -14.13
C ASN A 137 -1.67 -0.49 -14.13
N GLY A 138 -2.15 -1.02 -12.99
CA GLY A 138 -2.50 -2.42 -12.87
C GLY A 138 -1.27 -3.30 -12.69
N SER A 139 -0.36 -2.91 -11.80
CA SER A 139 0.84 -3.70 -11.56
C SER A 139 0.53 -5.06 -10.94
N ASN A 140 1.23 -6.08 -11.41
CA ASN A 140 1.14 -7.50 -11.00
C ASN A 140 1.60 -7.75 -9.56
N ASP A 141 1.28 -6.90 -8.61
CA ASP A 141 1.88 -7.05 -7.31
C ASP A 141 0.93 -7.65 -6.25
N GLY A 142 0.58 -8.86 -6.35
CA GLY A 142 -0.05 -9.54 -5.23
C GLY A 142 0.74 -9.41 -3.91
N ALA A 143 2.04 -9.27 -3.95
CA ALA A 143 2.88 -9.06 -2.76
C ALA A 143 4.03 -8.07 -2.99
N SER A 144 4.51 -7.93 -4.21
CA SER A 144 5.59 -7.00 -4.54
C SER A 144 5.67 -6.81 -6.04
N SER A 145 5.64 -5.57 -6.48
CA SER A 145 6.02 -5.10 -7.82
C SER A 145 7.47 -5.50 -8.22
N GLU A 146 8.08 -6.38 -7.47
CA GLU A 146 9.51 -6.66 -7.50
C GLU A 146 9.92 -7.57 -8.66
N THR A 147 8.97 -8.26 -9.30
CA THR A 147 9.27 -9.20 -10.38
C THR A 147 9.39 -8.48 -11.73
N PHE A 148 8.62 -7.43 -11.96
CA PHE A 148 8.58 -6.67 -13.20
C PHE A 148 8.92 -5.19 -13.06
N GLY A 149 9.18 -4.72 -11.82
CA GLY A 149 9.40 -3.30 -11.52
C GLY A 149 8.12 -2.47 -11.64
N ASP A 150 8.30 -1.17 -11.89
CA ASP A 150 7.19 -0.20 -12.06
C ASP A 150 6.86 0.01 -13.55
N VAL A 151 7.38 -0.84 -14.43
CA VAL A 151 7.15 -0.73 -15.86
C VAL A 151 5.79 -1.32 -16.19
N ASP A 152 4.94 -0.53 -16.78
CA ASP A 152 3.72 -0.99 -17.41
C ASP A 152 4.10 -1.84 -18.63
N ILE A 153 3.81 -3.12 -18.56
CA ILE A 153 4.17 -4.11 -19.60
C ILE A 153 2.98 -4.49 -20.48
N ASN A 154 1.82 -3.93 -20.22
CA ASN A 154 0.60 -4.09 -20.98
C ASN A 154 -0.22 -2.79 -20.94
N ASP A 155 -1.24 -2.69 -21.76
CA ASP A 155 -2.15 -1.53 -21.79
C ASP A 155 -3.28 -1.62 -20.74
N ASP A 156 -3.28 -2.69 -19.93
CA ASP A 156 -4.33 -2.94 -18.94
C ASP A 156 -4.20 -1.98 -17.76
N LYS A 157 -5.31 -1.41 -17.36
CA LYS A 157 -5.36 -0.46 -16.25
C LYS A 157 -6.28 -0.97 -15.14
N GLU A 158 -6.00 -0.54 -13.91
CA GLU A 158 -6.79 -0.90 -12.73
C GLU A 158 -7.54 0.29 -12.18
N TRP A 159 -8.83 0.10 -11.92
CA TRP A 159 -9.63 1.01 -11.12
C TRP A 159 -9.71 0.49 -9.69
N ALA A 160 -9.45 1.36 -8.73
CA ALA A 160 -9.62 1.04 -7.33
C ALA A 160 -10.49 2.09 -6.65
N ALA A 161 -11.44 1.66 -5.83
CA ALA A 161 -12.33 2.59 -5.13
C ALA A 161 -12.52 2.16 -3.67
N ARG A 162 -12.71 3.14 -2.78
CA ARG A 162 -12.96 2.94 -1.36
C ARG A 162 -13.92 3.98 -0.82
N LEU A 163 -14.82 3.52 0.03
CA LEU A 163 -15.60 4.35 0.95
C LEU A 163 -15.35 3.85 2.38
N PHE A 164 -15.15 4.78 3.31
CA PHE A 164 -14.96 4.45 4.71
C PHE A 164 -15.66 5.48 5.58
N ALA A 165 -16.53 5.01 6.45
CA ALA A 165 -17.38 5.85 7.27
C ALA A 165 -17.13 5.67 8.77
N HIS A 166 -17.21 6.75 9.51
CA HIS A 166 -17.27 6.81 10.98
C HIS A 166 -18.64 7.31 11.42
N PRO A 167 -19.71 6.49 11.33
CA PRO A 167 -21.08 6.94 11.50
C PRO A 167 -21.38 7.48 12.91
N PHE A 168 -20.63 7.03 13.90
CA PHE A 168 -20.82 7.37 15.31
C PHE A 168 -19.65 8.18 15.90
N ALA A 169 -18.92 8.96 15.08
CA ALA A 169 -17.75 9.70 15.52
C ALA A 169 -18.02 10.67 16.70
N GLU A 170 -19.25 11.18 16.83
CA GLU A 170 -19.67 12.09 17.90
C GLU A 170 -20.41 11.38 19.05
N SER A 171 -20.48 10.04 19.05
CA SER A 171 -21.14 9.31 20.12
C SER A 171 -20.41 9.45 21.45
N ASP A 172 -21.13 9.59 22.55
CA ASP A 172 -20.58 9.57 23.90
C ASP A 172 -20.04 8.18 24.28
N SER A 173 -20.53 7.12 23.63
CA SER A 173 -20.05 5.76 23.81
C SER A 173 -18.68 5.57 23.21
N PHE A 174 -17.68 5.22 24.01
CA PHE A 174 -16.33 4.93 23.55
C PHE A 174 -16.30 3.84 22.47
N ALA A 175 -17.08 2.77 22.62
CA ALA A 175 -17.12 1.68 21.67
C ALA A 175 -17.72 2.09 20.32
N LEU A 176 -18.79 2.88 20.32
CA LEU A 176 -19.44 3.35 19.10
C LEU A 176 -18.62 4.43 18.41
N ARG A 177 -18.02 5.38 19.15
CA ARG A 177 -17.20 6.44 18.58
C ARG A 177 -16.02 5.91 17.77
N GLY A 178 -15.46 4.75 18.16
CA GLY A 178 -14.37 4.09 17.44
C GLY A 178 -14.80 3.21 16.27
N LEU A 179 -16.11 3.05 16.03
CA LEU A 179 -16.61 2.17 14.96
C LEU A 179 -16.42 2.79 13.59
N GLY A 180 -15.67 2.10 12.74
CA GLY A 180 -15.50 2.42 11.33
C GLY A 180 -16.05 1.31 10.44
N LEU A 181 -16.75 1.70 9.38
CA LEU A 181 -17.29 0.78 8.37
C LEU A 181 -16.75 1.15 7.00
N GLY A 182 -16.26 0.18 6.24
CA GLY A 182 -15.69 0.44 4.94
C GLY A 182 -15.98 -0.63 3.91
N ILE A 183 -16.03 -0.19 2.66
CA ILE A 183 -16.05 -1.04 1.47
C ILE A 183 -14.99 -0.56 0.51
N ALA A 184 -14.32 -1.49 -0.16
CA ALA A 184 -13.39 -1.19 -1.23
C ALA A 184 -13.46 -2.28 -2.29
N ALA A 185 -13.17 -1.90 -3.53
CA ALA A 185 -13.13 -2.80 -4.67
C ALA A 185 -12.06 -2.37 -5.65
N THR A 186 -11.56 -3.34 -6.43
CA THR A 186 -10.74 -3.12 -7.61
C THR A 186 -11.39 -3.77 -8.82
N TYR A 187 -11.12 -3.19 -9.97
CA TYR A 187 -11.52 -3.74 -11.26
C TYR A 187 -10.36 -3.56 -12.25
N THR A 188 -9.95 -4.65 -12.85
CA THR A 188 -8.97 -4.66 -13.94
C THR A 188 -9.36 -5.77 -14.92
N ASP A 189 -8.99 -5.58 -16.17
CA ASP A 189 -9.06 -6.61 -17.21
C ASP A 189 -7.62 -6.86 -17.64
N GLN A 190 -7.10 -8.05 -17.43
CA GLN A 190 -5.71 -8.38 -17.69
C GLN A 190 -5.58 -9.56 -18.62
N ASP A 191 -4.97 -9.31 -19.76
CA ASP A 191 -4.63 -10.32 -20.75
C ASP A 191 -3.22 -10.87 -20.49
N GLY A 192 -3.11 -12.17 -20.39
CA GLY A 192 -1.85 -12.88 -20.23
C GLY A 192 -1.70 -14.02 -21.24
N THR A 193 -0.47 -14.44 -21.48
CA THR A 193 -0.15 -15.63 -22.25
C THR A 193 0.31 -16.77 -21.34
N VAL A 194 0.31 -18.00 -21.83
CA VAL A 194 0.83 -19.17 -21.09
C VAL A 194 2.31 -18.98 -20.69
N ALA A 195 3.09 -18.30 -21.53
CA ALA A 195 4.50 -17.99 -21.27
C ALA A 195 4.69 -16.82 -20.32
N GLN A 196 3.79 -15.82 -20.35
CA GLN A 196 3.75 -14.65 -19.49
C GLN A 196 2.32 -14.43 -19.02
N PRO A 197 1.89 -15.08 -17.94
CA PRO A 197 0.50 -15.02 -17.51
C PRO A 197 0.06 -13.63 -17.04
N LEU A 198 0.99 -12.70 -16.78
CA LEU A 198 0.76 -11.33 -16.34
C LEU A 198 -0.18 -11.18 -15.10
N LEU A 199 -0.67 -12.29 -14.58
CA LEU A 199 -1.55 -12.35 -13.44
C LEU A 199 -0.74 -12.48 -12.15
N PRO A 200 -1.18 -11.85 -11.05
CA PRO A 200 -0.45 -11.85 -9.81
C PRO A 200 -0.31 -13.26 -9.23
N SER A 201 0.83 -13.52 -8.62
CA SER A 201 1.03 -14.66 -7.73
C SER A 201 0.95 -14.21 -6.28
N PHE A 202 0.13 -14.90 -5.50
CA PHE A 202 -0.09 -14.56 -4.10
C PHE A 202 0.84 -15.34 -3.20
N ARG A 203 1.54 -14.64 -2.31
CA ARG A 203 2.55 -15.22 -1.43
C ARG A 203 2.20 -15.02 0.04
N THR A 204 2.58 -15.98 0.85
CA THR A 204 2.56 -15.86 2.30
C THR A 204 3.56 -14.80 2.78
N PRO A 205 3.47 -14.33 4.05
CA PRO A 205 4.51 -13.48 4.65
C PRO A 205 5.92 -14.10 4.58
N ALA A 206 6.01 -15.43 4.60
CA ALA A 206 7.27 -16.18 4.44
C ALA A 206 7.73 -16.30 2.97
N GLN A 207 7.04 -15.64 2.03
CA GLN A 207 7.35 -15.63 0.59
C GLN A 207 7.06 -16.94 -0.16
N SER A 208 6.39 -17.92 0.45
CA SER A 208 5.89 -19.11 -0.25
C SER A 208 4.66 -18.75 -1.08
N THR A 209 4.66 -19.09 -2.37
CA THR A 209 3.50 -18.92 -3.25
C THR A 209 2.41 -19.92 -2.87
N PHE A 210 1.23 -19.44 -2.49
CA PHE A 210 0.09 -20.28 -2.14
C PHE A 210 -1.00 -20.29 -3.21
N PHE A 211 -1.02 -19.27 -4.08
CA PHE A 211 -1.97 -19.19 -5.18
C PHE A 211 -1.35 -18.45 -6.38
N ARG A 212 -1.57 -18.98 -7.58
CA ARG A 212 -1.32 -18.30 -8.85
C ARG A 212 -2.34 -18.78 -9.86
N TYR A 213 -2.71 -17.91 -10.77
CA TYR A 213 -3.52 -18.27 -11.93
C TYR A 213 -2.74 -19.21 -12.85
N ARG A 214 -3.47 -20.10 -13.56
CA ARG A 214 -2.93 -21.01 -14.55
C ARG A 214 -3.40 -20.64 -15.94
#